data_946a566b1c23fa22420c99fb25d0cdb9
#
_entry.id   946a566b1c23fa22420c99fb25d0cdb9
#
_cell.length_a   1.000
_cell.length_b   1.000
_cell.length_c   1.000
_cell.angle_alpha   90.00
_cell.angle_beta   90.00
_cell.angle_gamma   90.00
#
_symmetry.space_group_name_H-M   'P 1'
#
loop_
_entity.id
_entity.type
_entity.pdbx_description
1 polymer ?
#
loop_
_entity_poly.entity_id
_entity_poly.type
_entity_poly.pdbx_seq_one_letter_code
_entity_poly.pdbx_strand_id
1 'polypeptide(L)'
;VPLLNCGYDMLLEKPFAVNEEEMRELVDCAKRNNSKVMICHVLRYTPFYYGIKKRIVDGEIGDIINIQTNEHVSYHHLSTSYVRGKWANSDKCHTSMLLAKCCHDLDIIMWMMAGNKPTQISSFGSKMQFKPENAPKGAGTICMKDCPLVDTCVYSTKRLYIDHPDRWAFYVWDALEGIENPTIEDKIKLMKSDS
;
A
#
# COMPACT_ATOMS: atom_id res chain seq x y z
N VAL A 1 -16.48 -3.43 13.09
CA VAL A 1 -17.56 -3.16 14.07
C VAL A 1 -18.30 -4.44 14.47
N PRO A 2 -18.83 -5.30 13.56
CA PRO A 2 -19.59 -6.50 13.97
C PRO A 2 -18.82 -7.41 14.94
N LEU A 3 -17.57 -7.72 14.68
CA LEU A 3 -16.75 -8.58 15.54
C LEU A 3 -16.53 -7.97 16.94
N LEU A 4 -16.35 -6.65 17.03
CA LEU A 4 -16.24 -5.96 18.32
C LEU A 4 -17.54 -6.06 19.13
N ASN A 5 -18.70 -5.98 18.46
CA ASN A 5 -20.01 -6.17 19.12
C ASN A 5 -20.22 -7.61 19.63
N CYS A 6 -19.47 -8.56 19.08
CA CYS A 6 -19.42 -9.95 19.60
C CYS A 6 -18.38 -10.13 20.73
N GLY A 7 -17.71 -9.05 21.16
CA GLY A 7 -16.73 -9.10 22.25
C GLY A 7 -15.31 -9.57 21.85
N TYR A 8 -15.01 -9.63 20.54
CA TYR A 8 -13.66 -10.01 20.11
C TYR A 8 -12.68 -8.84 20.19
N ASP A 9 -11.43 -9.12 20.56
CA ASP A 9 -10.30 -8.27 20.29
C ASP A 9 -9.90 -8.41 18.82
N MET A 10 -9.32 -7.37 18.22
CA MET A 10 -9.00 -7.35 16.80
C MET A 10 -7.54 -6.98 16.53
N LEU A 11 -6.90 -7.74 15.64
CA LEU A 11 -5.71 -7.33 14.92
C LEU A 11 -6.15 -6.94 13.50
N LEU A 12 -6.01 -5.67 13.13
CA LEU A 12 -6.61 -5.11 11.93
C LEU A 12 -5.55 -4.62 10.95
N GLU A 13 -5.64 -5.12 9.70
CA GLU A 13 -4.75 -4.67 8.62
C GLU A 13 -5.02 -3.21 8.22
N LYS A 14 -3.96 -2.58 7.74
CA LYS A 14 -4.00 -1.22 7.20
C LYS A 14 -4.43 -1.23 5.71
N PRO A 15 -5.09 -0.19 5.22
CA PRO A 15 -5.69 0.92 5.97
C PRO A 15 -6.92 0.45 6.72
N PHE A 16 -7.05 0.84 7.98
CA PHE A 16 -8.10 0.33 8.87
C PHE A 16 -9.44 1.07 8.75
N ALA A 17 -9.46 2.19 8.05
CA ALA A 17 -10.65 2.95 7.70
C ALA A 17 -10.36 3.78 6.45
N VAL A 18 -11.38 4.16 5.69
CA VAL A 18 -11.24 4.98 4.47
C VAL A 18 -11.72 6.42 4.68
N ASN A 19 -12.42 6.68 5.78
CA ASN A 19 -12.89 8.01 6.18
C ASN A 19 -12.90 8.16 7.71
N GLU A 20 -13.17 9.38 8.16
CA GLU A 20 -13.16 9.72 9.59
C GLU A 20 -14.33 9.07 10.35
N GLU A 21 -15.49 8.95 9.72
CA GLU A 21 -16.69 8.37 10.32
C GLU A 21 -16.47 6.91 10.67
N GLU A 22 -15.94 6.11 9.75
CA GLU A 22 -15.60 4.70 9.99
C GLU A 22 -14.54 4.54 11.09
N MET A 23 -13.54 5.43 11.10
CA MET A 23 -12.51 5.43 12.13
C MET A 23 -13.11 5.70 13.50
N ARG A 24 -13.99 6.71 13.62
CA ARG A 24 -14.66 7.05 14.88
C ARG A 24 -15.57 5.92 15.33
N GLU A 25 -16.36 5.35 14.43
CA GLU A 25 -17.22 4.21 14.73
C GLU A 25 -16.43 3.01 15.27
N LEU A 26 -15.30 2.69 14.66
CA LEU A 26 -14.41 1.62 15.12
C LEU A 26 -13.92 1.87 16.54
N VAL A 27 -13.41 3.08 16.82
CA VAL A 27 -12.88 3.47 18.11
C VAL A 27 -13.97 3.45 19.19
N ASP A 28 -15.13 4.01 18.89
CA ASP A 28 -16.25 4.08 19.84
C ASP A 28 -16.84 2.71 20.13
N CYS A 29 -16.90 1.85 19.10
CA CYS A 29 -17.33 0.46 19.27
C CYS A 29 -16.36 -0.33 20.14
N ALA A 30 -15.05 -0.18 19.92
CA ALA A 30 -14.04 -0.82 20.75
C ALA A 30 -14.15 -0.39 22.23
N LYS A 31 -14.31 0.92 22.47
CA LYS A 31 -14.49 1.45 23.83
C LYS A 31 -15.76 0.91 24.51
N ARG A 32 -16.90 0.91 23.79
CA ARG A 32 -18.18 0.42 24.35
C ARG A 32 -18.12 -1.05 24.76
N ASN A 33 -17.38 -1.86 23.99
CA ASN A 33 -17.25 -3.30 24.24
C ASN A 33 -16.01 -3.66 25.08
N ASN A 34 -15.25 -2.66 25.55
CA ASN A 34 -13.97 -2.88 26.24
C ASN A 34 -13.02 -3.81 25.47
N SER A 35 -13.08 -3.76 24.14
CA SER A 35 -12.28 -4.57 23.24
C SER A 35 -10.97 -3.86 22.86
N LYS A 36 -9.92 -4.64 22.61
CA LYS A 36 -8.64 -4.14 22.13
C LYS A 36 -8.59 -4.20 20.62
N VAL A 37 -8.16 -3.10 20.01
CA VAL A 37 -7.89 -3.04 18.56
C VAL A 37 -6.43 -2.66 18.35
N MET A 38 -5.71 -3.50 17.64
CA MET A 38 -4.33 -3.26 17.25
C MET A 38 -4.25 -3.14 15.74
N ILE A 39 -3.66 -2.05 15.25
CA ILE A 39 -3.46 -1.83 13.81
C ILE A 39 -2.11 -2.42 13.39
N CYS A 40 -2.08 -3.12 12.25
CA CYS A 40 -0.88 -3.75 11.69
C CYS A 40 0.10 -2.73 11.08
N HIS A 41 0.58 -1.78 11.88
CA HIS A 41 1.69 -0.91 11.50
C HIS A 41 3.01 -1.65 11.75
N VAL A 42 3.27 -2.65 10.91
CA VAL A 42 4.33 -3.65 11.07
C VAL A 42 5.75 -3.08 11.14
N LEU A 43 6.00 -1.90 10.58
CA LEU A 43 7.32 -1.28 10.57
C LEU A 43 7.85 -0.98 11.99
N ARG A 44 6.98 -0.70 12.96
CA ARG A 44 7.37 -0.51 14.35
C ARG A 44 8.11 -1.71 14.95
N TYR A 45 7.82 -2.92 14.44
CA TYR A 45 8.35 -4.19 14.95
C TYR A 45 9.59 -4.66 14.18
N THR A 46 10.02 -3.90 13.17
CA THR A 46 11.28 -4.21 12.48
C THR A 46 12.48 -3.85 13.35
N PRO A 47 13.57 -4.63 13.33
CA PRO A 47 14.77 -4.34 14.12
C PRO A 47 15.34 -2.94 13.84
N PHE A 48 15.24 -2.47 12.59
CA PHE A 48 15.74 -1.16 12.18
C PHE A 48 15.00 -0.01 12.89
N TYR A 49 13.68 0.07 12.73
CA TYR A 49 12.89 1.16 13.33
C TYR A 49 12.82 1.05 14.86
N TYR A 50 12.77 -0.18 15.38
CA TYR A 50 12.81 -0.42 16.81
C TYR A 50 14.14 0.07 17.41
N GLY A 51 15.27 -0.20 16.74
CA GLY A 51 16.59 0.27 17.15
C GLY A 51 16.69 1.80 17.18
N ILE A 52 16.13 2.50 16.18
CA ILE A 52 16.06 3.97 16.16
C ILE A 52 15.21 4.46 17.36
N LYS A 53 14.02 3.90 17.54
CA LYS A 53 13.14 4.30 18.64
C LYS A 53 13.78 4.11 20.00
N LYS A 54 14.50 3.00 20.20
CA LYS A 54 15.23 2.74 21.44
C LYS A 54 16.24 3.86 21.73
N ARG A 55 17.07 4.25 20.75
CA ARG A 55 18.06 5.33 20.90
C ARG A 55 17.43 6.67 21.25
N ILE A 56 16.26 6.98 20.65
CA ILE A 56 15.49 8.18 20.99
C ILE A 56 15.04 8.13 22.45
N VAL A 57 14.49 7.00 22.90
CA VAL A 57 14.01 6.82 24.27
C VAL A 57 15.14 6.85 25.30
N ASP A 58 16.29 6.29 24.93
CA ASP A 58 17.50 6.30 25.77
C ASP A 58 18.16 7.71 25.82
N GLY A 59 17.65 8.68 25.05
CA GLY A 59 18.15 10.07 25.06
C GLY A 59 19.46 10.27 24.29
N GLU A 60 19.89 9.30 23.47
CA GLU A 60 21.18 9.37 22.76
C GLU A 60 21.30 10.56 21.81
N ILE A 61 20.17 11.08 21.29
CA ILE A 61 20.15 12.23 20.38
C ILE A 61 19.49 13.48 20.99
N GLY A 62 19.09 13.40 22.27
CA GLY A 62 18.33 14.48 22.93
C GLY A 62 16.93 14.67 22.34
N ASP A 63 16.44 15.91 22.35
CA ASP A 63 15.13 16.25 21.84
C ASP A 63 15.09 16.24 20.31
N ILE A 64 14.05 15.65 19.73
CA ILE A 64 13.85 15.67 18.28
C ILE A 64 13.30 17.02 17.86
N ILE A 65 14.04 17.75 17.04
CA ILE A 65 13.65 19.05 16.49
C ILE A 65 12.99 18.89 15.12
N ASN A 66 13.46 17.92 14.31
CA ASN A 66 12.97 17.70 12.96
C ASN A 66 13.07 16.21 12.60
N ILE A 67 12.12 15.73 11.81
CA ILE A 67 12.17 14.44 11.14
C ILE A 67 11.91 14.65 9.66
N GLN A 68 12.81 14.15 8.81
CA GLN A 68 12.59 14.06 7.37
C GLN A 68 12.57 12.60 6.96
N THR A 69 11.54 12.21 6.22
CA THR A 69 11.40 10.86 5.66
C THR A 69 11.18 10.94 4.16
N ASN A 70 11.66 9.93 3.43
CA ASN A 70 11.45 9.80 1.99
C ASN A 70 10.99 8.37 1.70
N GLU A 71 9.78 8.22 1.18
CA GLU A 71 9.27 6.95 0.71
C GLU A 71 9.37 6.87 -0.82
N HIS A 72 10.34 6.13 -1.31
CA HIS A 72 10.59 5.91 -2.72
C HIS A 72 9.95 4.59 -3.18
N VAL A 73 8.69 4.65 -3.59
CA VAL A 73 8.03 3.47 -4.15
C VAL A 73 8.63 3.14 -5.52
N SER A 74 9.21 1.95 -5.63
CA SER A 74 9.84 1.51 -6.87
C SER A 74 8.85 1.47 -8.04
N TYR A 75 9.33 1.67 -9.26
CA TYR A 75 8.50 1.75 -10.47
C TYR A 75 7.63 0.51 -10.69
N HIS A 76 8.15 -0.67 -10.39
CA HIS A 76 7.40 -1.92 -10.53
C HIS A 76 6.30 -2.03 -9.46
N HIS A 77 6.56 -1.69 -8.21
CA HIS A 77 5.54 -1.65 -7.16
C HIS A 77 4.45 -0.62 -7.49
N LEU A 78 4.83 0.58 -7.91
CA LEU A 78 3.88 1.60 -8.33
C LEU A 78 2.98 1.10 -9.47
N SER A 79 3.58 0.54 -10.53
CA SER A 79 2.82 0.08 -11.70
C SER A 79 1.93 -1.12 -11.40
N THR A 80 2.34 -2.03 -10.53
CA THR A 80 1.56 -3.23 -10.19
C THR A 80 0.44 -2.95 -9.19
N SER A 81 0.64 -2.07 -8.24
CA SER A 81 -0.33 -1.82 -7.17
C SER A 81 -1.24 -0.62 -7.44
N TYR A 82 -0.67 0.49 -7.95
CA TYR A 82 -1.35 1.78 -8.03
C TYR A 82 -1.73 2.21 -9.46
N VAL A 83 -1.22 1.52 -10.48
CA VAL A 83 -1.59 1.78 -11.87
C VAL A 83 -2.52 0.69 -12.40
N ARG A 84 -2.27 -0.57 -12.08
CA ARG A 84 -3.03 -1.73 -12.58
C ARG A 84 -3.71 -2.57 -11.50
N GLY A 85 -3.23 -2.50 -10.27
CA GLY A 85 -3.70 -3.34 -9.17
C GLY A 85 -4.90 -2.77 -8.43
N LYS A 86 -5.18 -3.36 -7.28
CA LYS A 86 -6.35 -3.02 -6.43
C LYS A 86 -6.46 -1.56 -6.00
N TRP A 87 -5.35 -0.81 -6.03
CA TRP A 87 -5.30 0.61 -5.68
C TRP A 87 -5.31 1.54 -6.90
N ALA A 88 -5.59 1.02 -8.11
CA ALA A 88 -5.53 1.78 -9.36
C ALA A 88 -6.65 2.81 -9.53
N ASN A 89 -7.79 2.59 -8.90
CA ASN A 89 -8.95 3.47 -8.98
C ASN A 89 -9.43 3.86 -7.58
N SER A 90 -9.22 5.13 -7.21
CA SER A 90 -9.58 5.67 -5.90
C SER A 90 -11.07 5.58 -5.58
N ASP A 91 -11.94 5.68 -6.59
CA ASP A 91 -13.38 5.63 -6.40
C ASP A 91 -13.87 4.21 -6.07
N LYS A 92 -13.15 3.19 -6.58
CA LYS A 92 -13.44 1.78 -6.29
C LYS A 92 -12.83 1.29 -5.00
N CYS A 93 -11.59 1.68 -4.70
CA CYS A 93 -10.88 1.25 -3.49
C CYS A 93 -11.05 2.21 -2.31
N HIS A 94 -11.74 3.33 -2.51
CA HIS A 94 -12.03 4.37 -1.50
C HIS A 94 -10.79 4.87 -0.75
N THR A 95 -9.62 4.82 -1.41
CA THR A 95 -8.36 5.22 -0.79
C THR A 95 -7.38 5.82 -1.79
N SER A 96 -6.36 6.47 -1.28
CA SER A 96 -5.24 7.03 -2.05
C SER A 96 -3.94 6.29 -1.74
N MET A 97 -2.91 6.53 -2.55
CA MET A 97 -1.56 6.03 -2.27
C MET A 97 -1.05 6.52 -0.91
N LEU A 98 -1.41 7.74 -0.50
CA LEU A 98 -1.04 8.27 0.80
C LEU A 98 -1.57 7.39 1.94
N LEU A 99 -2.85 6.99 1.88
CA LEU A 99 -3.47 6.14 2.88
C LEU A 99 -3.05 4.68 2.74
N ALA A 100 -3.00 4.15 1.51
CA ALA A 100 -2.70 2.73 1.28
C ALA A 100 -1.23 2.36 1.52
N LYS A 101 -0.29 3.30 1.32
CA LYS A 101 1.15 3.08 1.44
C LYS A 101 1.79 3.94 2.54
N CYS A 102 1.65 5.25 2.45
CA CYS A 102 2.38 6.16 3.34
C CYS A 102 1.79 6.24 4.76
N CYS A 103 0.70 5.52 5.04
CA CYS A 103 0.24 5.34 6.42
C CYS A 103 1.32 4.75 7.34
N HIS A 104 2.19 3.89 6.81
CA HIS A 104 3.35 3.37 7.56
C HIS A 104 4.35 4.47 7.92
N ASP A 105 4.63 5.37 6.98
CA ASP A 105 5.59 6.48 7.17
C ASP A 105 5.06 7.48 8.19
N LEU A 106 3.78 7.85 8.05
CA LEU A 106 3.10 8.72 9.01
C LEU A 106 3.04 8.09 10.40
N ASP A 107 2.77 6.80 10.48
CA ASP A 107 2.77 6.05 11.73
C ASP A 107 4.15 6.04 12.41
N ILE A 108 5.22 5.80 11.65
CA ILE A 108 6.59 5.84 12.17
C ILE A 108 6.94 7.24 12.70
N ILE A 109 6.59 8.30 11.97
CA ILE A 109 6.81 9.69 12.43
C ILE A 109 6.08 9.92 13.76
N MET A 110 4.78 9.58 13.83
CA MET A 110 4.00 9.73 15.04
C MET A 110 4.55 8.91 16.20
N TRP A 111 5.04 7.70 15.92
CA TRP A 111 5.66 6.86 16.95
C TRP A 111 6.99 7.41 17.45
N MET A 112 7.86 7.92 16.55
CA MET A 112 9.11 8.57 16.95
C MET A 112 8.87 9.81 17.81
N MET A 113 7.85 10.60 17.45
CA MET A 113 7.43 11.82 18.15
C MET A 113 6.42 11.56 19.28
N ALA A 114 6.35 10.34 19.82
CA ALA A 114 5.36 9.97 20.83
C ALA A 114 5.31 10.96 22.00
N GLY A 115 4.11 11.40 22.35
CA GLY A 115 3.87 12.47 23.32
C GLY A 115 3.56 13.84 22.71
N ASN A 116 3.96 14.08 21.47
CA ASN A 116 3.63 15.29 20.72
C ASN A 116 2.42 15.08 19.82
N LYS A 117 1.62 16.12 19.62
CA LYS A 117 0.47 16.12 18.71
C LYS A 117 0.74 17.05 17.55
N PRO A 118 0.45 16.64 16.30
CA PRO A 118 0.55 17.55 15.16
C PRO A 118 -0.47 18.69 15.33
N THR A 119 -0.03 19.91 15.06
CA THR A 119 -0.87 21.11 15.14
C THR A 119 -1.35 21.56 13.78
N GLN A 120 -0.59 21.21 12.73
CA GLN A 120 -0.91 21.57 11.36
C GLN A 120 -0.38 20.49 10.40
N ILE A 121 -1.13 20.25 9.32
CA ILE A 121 -0.75 19.36 8.23
C ILE A 121 -0.98 20.09 6.92
N SER A 122 -0.01 20.00 6.00
CA SER A 122 -0.15 20.46 4.61
C SER A 122 0.33 19.35 3.68
N SER A 123 -0.37 19.17 2.55
CA SER A 123 -0.03 18.16 1.56
C SER A 123 -0.11 18.73 0.15
N PHE A 124 0.90 18.41 -0.65
CA PHE A 124 0.97 18.78 -2.06
C PHE A 124 1.30 17.53 -2.87
N GLY A 125 0.69 17.39 -4.04
CA GLY A 125 0.93 16.23 -4.89
C GLY A 125 0.64 16.51 -6.35
N SER A 126 1.25 15.72 -7.24
CA SER A 126 0.94 15.75 -8.65
C SER A 126 1.09 14.38 -9.28
N LYS A 127 0.32 14.12 -10.34
CA LYS A 127 0.43 12.92 -11.17
C LYS A 127 1.26 13.29 -12.39
N MET A 128 2.52 12.89 -12.43
CA MET A 128 3.46 13.31 -13.49
C MET A 128 3.60 12.28 -14.61
N GLN A 129 3.79 10.99 -14.29
CA GLN A 129 4.20 9.96 -15.24
C GLN A 129 3.03 9.23 -15.89
N PHE A 130 2.14 8.66 -15.10
CA PHE A 130 1.07 7.80 -15.60
C PHE A 130 -0.16 8.62 -16.02
N LYS A 131 -0.01 9.28 -17.18
CA LYS A 131 -1.05 10.06 -17.85
C LYS A 131 -1.16 9.57 -19.30
N PRO A 132 -2.33 9.66 -19.95
CA PRO A 132 -2.53 9.26 -21.34
C PRO A 132 -1.54 9.92 -22.31
N GLU A 133 -1.24 11.21 -22.11
CA GLU A 133 -0.31 11.98 -22.94
C GLU A 133 1.15 11.54 -22.82
N ASN A 134 1.50 10.84 -21.76
CA ASN A 134 2.84 10.28 -21.52
C ASN A 134 2.98 8.82 -21.99
N ALA A 135 1.91 8.24 -22.52
CA ALA A 135 1.99 6.89 -23.07
C ALA A 135 3.02 6.83 -24.22
N PRO A 136 3.89 5.81 -24.27
CA PRO A 136 4.81 5.65 -25.38
C PRO A 136 4.07 5.62 -26.72
N LYS A 137 4.64 6.26 -27.75
CA LYS A 137 4.04 6.27 -29.09
C LYS A 137 3.80 4.85 -29.59
N GLY A 138 2.56 4.56 -29.96
CA GLY A 138 2.14 3.24 -30.42
C GLY A 138 1.79 2.25 -29.31
N ALA A 139 1.71 2.70 -28.05
CA ALA A 139 1.23 1.85 -26.98
C ALA A 139 -0.21 1.40 -27.20
N GLY A 140 -0.48 0.12 -26.91
CA GLY A 140 -1.84 -0.41 -26.86
C GLY A 140 -2.53 -0.14 -25.52
N THR A 141 -3.76 -0.63 -25.38
CA THR A 141 -4.55 -0.50 -24.15
C THR A 141 -4.25 -1.59 -23.12
N ILE A 142 -3.97 -2.82 -23.56
CA ILE A 142 -3.67 -3.97 -22.70
C ILE A 142 -2.34 -4.59 -23.13
N CYS A 143 -1.36 -4.63 -22.20
CA CYS A 143 0.02 -5.03 -22.47
C CYS A 143 0.15 -6.36 -23.23
N MET A 144 -0.56 -7.42 -22.79
CA MET A 144 -0.43 -8.77 -23.35
C MET A 144 -1.45 -9.05 -24.48
N LYS A 145 -2.28 -8.09 -24.85
CA LYS A 145 -3.35 -8.28 -25.83
C LYS A 145 -3.10 -7.50 -27.12
N ASP A 146 -2.89 -6.20 -27.03
CA ASP A 146 -2.84 -5.28 -28.16
C ASP A 146 -1.63 -4.33 -28.19
N CYS A 147 -0.73 -4.42 -27.20
CA CYS A 147 0.41 -3.52 -27.12
C CYS A 147 1.66 -4.08 -27.83
N PRO A 148 2.11 -3.46 -28.95
CA PRO A 148 3.32 -3.91 -29.65
C PRO A 148 4.60 -3.65 -28.85
N LEU A 149 4.53 -2.85 -27.79
CA LEU A 149 5.67 -2.50 -26.94
C LEU A 149 5.85 -3.44 -25.75
N VAL A 150 5.12 -4.55 -25.70
CA VAL A 150 5.09 -5.48 -24.55
C VAL A 150 6.48 -6.00 -24.16
N ASP A 151 7.38 -6.19 -25.10
CA ASP A 151 8.74 -6.71 -24.83
C ASP A 151 9.76 -5.62 -24.46
N THR A 152 9.49 -4.36 -24.78
CA THR A 152 10.44 -3.26 -24.58
C THR A 152 10.04 -2.29 -23.46
N CYS A 153 8.76 -2.20 -23.16
CA CYS A 153 8.26 -1.29 -22.14
C CYS A 153 8.65 -1.75 -20.73
N VAL A 154 9.29 -0.86 -19.95
CA VAL A 154 9.69 -1.16 -18.57
C VAL A 154 8.52 -1.42 -17.62
N TYR A 155 7.33 -0.95 -17.97
CA TYR A 155 6.10 -1.13 -17.21
C TYR A 155 5.24 -2.29 -17.73
N SER A 156 5.73 -3.05 -18.72
CA SER A 156 4.99 -4.18 -19.30
C SER A 156 4.65 -5.23 -18.24
N THR A 157 3.42 -5.74 -18.29
CA THR A 157 3.00 -6.86 -17.43
C THR A 157 3.81 -8.12 -17.71
N LYS A 158 4.17 -8.39 -18.99
CA LYS A 158 5.05 -9.51 -19.35
C LYS A 158 6.36 -9.39 -18.58
N ARG A 159 7.04 -8.26 -18.68
CA ARG A 159 8.31 -8.02 -18.00
C ARG A 159 8.19 -8.15 -16.47
N LEU A 160 7.16 -7.59 -15.87
CA LEU A 160 7.01 -7.55 -14.41
C LEU A 160 6.56 -8.88 -13.79
N TYR A 161 5.76 -9.67 -14.50
CA TYR A 161 5.13 -10.86 -13.93
C TYR A 161 5.63 -12.19 -14.53
N ILE A 162 6.16 -12.16 -15.75
CA ILE A 162 6.64 -13.36 -16.44
C ILE A 162 8.17 -13.41 -16.47
N ASP A 163 8.82 -12.35 -16.98
CA ASP A 163 10.27 -12.34 -17.17
C ASP A 163 11.03 -12.19 -15.84
N HIS A 164 10.39 -11.59 -14.82
CA HIS A 164 10.92 -11.42 -13.47
C HIS A 164 9.94 -11.99 -12.42
N PRO A 165 9.74 -13.31 -12.38
CA PRO A 165 8.73 -13.95 -11.51
C PRO A 165 9.08 -13.87 -10.02
N ASP A 166 10.31 -13.54 -9.67
CA ASP A 166 10.81 -13.27 -8.32
C ASP A 166 10.35 -11.92 -7.74
N ARG A 167 9.80 -11.04 -8.60
CA ARG A 167 9.31 -9.71 -8.19
C ARG A 167 7.80 -9.65 -8.28
N TRP A 168 7.14 -9.25 -7.21
CA TRP A 168 5.70 -8.90 -7.19
C TRP A 168 4.75 -9.86 -7.95
N ALA A 169 5.20 -11.07 -8.23
CA ALA A 169 4.42 -12.09 -8.93
C ALA A 169 3.11 -12.43 -8.22
N PHE A 170 3.07 -12.32 -6.90
CA PHE A 170 1.91 -12.60 -6.08
C PHE A 170 0.71 -11.69 -6.40
N TYR A 171 0.91 -10.45 -6.89
CA TYR A 171 -0.21 -9.61 -7.31
C TYR A 171 -1.02 -10.18 -8.47
N VAL A 172 -0.40 -11.02 -9.30
CA VAL A 172 -1.10 -11.77 -10.36
C VAL A 172 -1.64 -13.07 -9.77
N TRP A 173 -0.90 -13.69 -8.86
CA TRP A 173 -1.33 -14.93 -8.21
C TRP A 173 -2.58 -14.76 -7.36
N ASP A 174 -2.76 -13.63 -6.70
CA ASP A 174 -3.99 -13.31 -5.95
C ASP A 174 -5.23 -13.38 -6.87
N ALA A 175 -5.12 -12.93 -8.12
CA ALA A 175 -6.22 -13.01 -9.08
C ALA A 175 -6.45 -14.43 -9.63
N LEU A 176 -5.53 -15.37 -9.38
CA LEU A 176 -5.64 -16.78 -9.71
C LEU A 176 -6.04 -17.63 -8.49
N GLU A 177 -6.50 -16.99 -7.41
CA GLU A 177 -7.00 -17.64 -6.21
C GLU A 177 -8.12 -18.64 -6.58
N GLY A 178 -8.03 -19.85 -6.11
CA GLY A 178 -8.96 -20.92 -6.49
C GLY A 178 -8.48 -21.82 -7.62
N ILE A 179 -7.34 -21.53 -8.26
CA ILE A 179 -6.66 -22.44 -9.16
C ILE A 179 -5.56 -23.17 -8.37
N GLU A 180 -5.69 -24.47 -8.21
CA GLU A 180 -4.67 -25.28 -7.55
C GLU A 180 -3.40 -25.34 -8.42
N ASN A 181 -2.25 -24.88 -7.86
CA ASN A 181 -0.95 -24.83 -8.53
C ASN A 181 -0.96 -24.08 -9.88
N PRO A 182 -1.31 -22.78 -9.90
CA PRO A 182 -1.41 -22.00 -11.13
C PRO A 182 -0.07 -21.94 -11.88
N THR A 183 -0.13 -22.13 -13.18
CA THR A 183 1.02 -22.14 -14.09
C THR A 183 1.34 -20.76 -14.68
N ILE A 184 2.47 -20.62 -15.37
CA ILE A 184 2.78 -19.42 -16.16
C ILE A 184 1.72 -19.21 -17.27
N GLU A 185 1.19 -20.30 -17.83
CA GLU A 185 0.14 -20.24 -18.86
C GLU A 185 -1.15 -19.66 -18.31
N ASP A 186 -1.56 -20.03 -17.09
CA ASP A 186 -2.70 -19.45 -16.41
C ASP A 186 -2.52 -17.95 -16.18
N LYS A 187 -1.32 -17.52 -15.79
CA LYS A 187 -0.93 -16.13 -15.66
C LYS A 187 -1.08 -15.36 -16.97
N ILE A 188 -0.52 -15.92 -18.06
CA ILE A 188 -0.59 -15.32 -19.40
C ILE A 188 -2.05 -15.20 -19.85
N LYS A 189 -2.85 -16.24 -19.62
CA LYS A 189 -4.27 -16.25 -19.95
C LYS A 189 -5.02 -15.13 -19.22
N LEU A 190 -4.79 -14.99 -17.90
CA LEU A 190 -5.37 -13.92 -17.10
C LEU A 190 -4.98 -12.54 -17.64
N MET A 191 -3.68 -12.31 -17.91
CA MET A 191 -3.20 -11.01 -18.41
C MET A 191 -3.66 -10.65 -19.82
N LYS A 192 -4.20 -11.61 -20.58
CA LYS A 192 -4.86 -11.41 -21.88
C LYS A 192 -6.36 -11.22 -21.78
N SER A 193 -6.95 -11.47 -20.64
CA SER A 193 -8.38 -11.28 -20.40
C SER A 193 -8.75 -9.80 -20.30
N ASP A 194 -10.04 -9.51 -20.37
CA ASP A 194 -10.61 -8.17 -20.22
C ASP A 194 -11.02 -7.86 -18.77
N SER A 195 -10.60 -8.71 -17.81
CA SER A 195 -10.91 -8.60 -16.37
C SER A 195 -9.93 -7.71 -15.62
#